data_f513cf95a456de65c651d38116fe400f
#
_entry.id   f513cf95a456de65c651d38116fe400f
#
_cell.length_a   1.000
_cell.length_b   1.000
_cell.length_c   1.000
_cell.angle_alpha   90.00
_cell.angle_beta   90.00
_cell.angle_gamma   90.00
#
_symmetry.space_group_name_H-M   'P 1'
#
loop_
_entity.id
_entity.type
_entity.pdbx_description
1 polymer ?
#
loop_
_entity_poly.entity_id
_entity_poly.type
_entity_poly.pdbx_seq_one_letter_code
_entity_poly.pdbx_strand_id
1 'polypeptide(L)'
;GIIRITLRRQRDNGLTGDLSFSTRQSRQIEGYNPSLSLNGHAGRWTFNVSGWASVVPLHVTKTAEHTEYRAGGALLDASSEMRGRDNCGGGRAGAIFDISERHSIGAEADFYIDRDRSPNRSSTDFREAERLTRNESLYDGSERVNTFSATFNYIWRIDTLGSTLKVMADYSRNNRRHGNDSFVRSTAAGIVRDSTYD
;
A
#
# COMPACT_ATOMS: atom_id res chain seq x y z
N GLY A 1 36.88 8.59 -4.35
CA GLY A 1 36.84 7.77 -5.57
C GLY A 1 35.41 7.62 -6.04
N ILE A 2 35.12 7.88 -7.31
CA ILE A 2 33.81 7.67 -7.90
C ILE A 2 33.81 6.26 -8.51
N ILE A 3 32.98 5.36 -8.00
CA ILE A 3 32.77 4.05 -8.61
C ILE A 3 31.72 4.22 -9.72
N ARG A 4 32.14 4.14 -10.97
CA ARG A 4 31.26 4.14 -12.13
C ARG A 4 30.94 2.69 -12.48
N ILE A 5 29.75 2.22 -12.17
CA ILE A 5 29.28 0.90 -12.61
C ILE A 5 28.66 1.08 -13.99
N THR A 6 29.29 0.52 -15.01
CA THR A 6 28.73 0.46 -16.36
C THR A 6 28.18 -0.94 -16.57
N LEU A 7 26.87 -1.08 -16.54
CA LEU A 7 26.23 -2.33 -16.89
C LEU A 7 26.49 -2.64 -18.36
N ARG A 8 27.07 -3.81 -18.64
CA ARG A 8 27.26 -4.29 -20.00
C ARG A 8 25.88 -4.56 -20.60
N ARG A 9 25.56 -3.94 -21.73
CA ARG A 9 24.32 -4.18 -22.45
C ARG A 9 24.28 -5.65 -22.85
N GLN A 10 23.25 -6.37 -22.40
CA GLN A 10 23.02 -7.74 -22.84
C GLN A 10 22.72 -7.71 -24.34
N ARG A 11 23.59 -8.33 -25.15
CA ARG A 11 23.46 -8.36 -26.61
C ARG A 11 22.71 -9.60 -27.11
N ASP A 12 22.58 -10.61 -26.25
CA ASP A 12 21.96 -11.88 -26.63
C ASP A 12 20.45 -11.79 -26.38
N ASN A 13 19.69 -12.33 -27.33
CA ASN A 13 18.26 -12.52 -27.15
C ASN A 13 18.00 -13.45 -25.98
N GLY A 14 17.08 -13.11 -25.11
CA GLY A 14 16.78 -13.94 -23.96
C GLY A 14 15.64 -13.38 -23.13
N LEU A 15 15.07 -14.26 -22.33
CA LEU A 15 14.05 -13.95 -21.33
C LEU A 15 14.54 -14.46 -19.98
N THR A 16 14.47 -13.61 -18.98
CA THR A 16 14.71 -13.97 -17.57
C THR A 16 13.52 -13.55 -16.75
N GLY A 17 13.23 -14.29 -15.69
CA GLY A 17 12.12 -13.92 -14.81
C GLY A 17 12.20 -14.62 -13.49
N ASP A 18 11.48 -14.04 -12.55
CA ASP A 18 11.33 -14.52 -11.18
C ASP A 18 9.84 -14.60 -10.85
N LEU A 19 9.45 -15.69 -10.20
CA LEU A 19 8.14 -15.87 -9.61
C LEU A 19 8.33 -16.14 -8.13
N SER A 20 7.69 -15.37 -7.29
CA SER A 20 7.70 -15.61 -5.86
C SER A 20 6.29 -15.64 -5.28
N PHE A 21 6.14 -16.42 -4.23
CA PHE A 21 4.92 -16.49 -3.46
C PHE A 21 5.29 -16.63 -1.98
N SER A 22 4.77 -15.73 -1.16
CA SER A 22 4.91 -15.84 0.29
C SER A 22 3.56 -15.74 0.97
N THR A 23 3.44 -16.39 2.12
CA THR A 23 2.22 -16.38 2.92
C THR A 23 2.55 -16.09 4.36
N ARG A 24 1.65 -15.41 5.05
CA ARG A 24 1.70 -15.15 6.49
C ARG A 24 0.40 -15.64 7.10
N GLN A 25 0.49 -16.60 7.99
CA GLN A 25 -0.68 -17.18 8.62
C GLN A 25 -0.52 -17.28 10.14
N SER A 26 -1.48 -16.73 10.86
CA SER A 26 -1.63 -16.87 12.30
C SER A 26 -3.11 -16.71 12.67
N ARG A 27 -3.45 -16.81 13.96
CA ARG A 27 -4.82 -16.53 14.43
C ARG A 27 -5.27 -15.07 14.22
N GLN A 28 -4.33 -14.16 14.01
CA GLN A 28 -4.57 -12.73 13.93
C GLN A 28 -4.35 -12.16 12.53
N ILE A 29 -3.64 -12.87 11.68
CA ILE A 29 -3.33 -12.39 10.33
C ILE A 29 -3.32 -13.55 9.34
N GLU A 30 -3.93 -13.29 8.20
CA GLU A 30 -3.87 -14.13 7.02
C GLU A 30 -3.44 -13.25 5.86
N GLY A 31 -2.38 -13.63 5.16
CA GLY A 31 -1.83 -12.83 4.08
C GLY A 31 -1.12 -13.63 3.02
N TYR A 32 -1.22 -13.18 1.77
CA TYR A 32 -0.66 -13.79 0.57
C TYR A 32 0.02 -12.73 -0.28
N ASN A 33 1.24 -12.98 -0.69
CA ASN A 33 2.04 -12.02 -1.46
C ASN A 33 2.67 -12.70 -2.69
N PRO A 34 1.93 -12.85 -3.80
CA PRO A 34 2.50 -13.25 -5.08
C PRO A 34 3.26 -12.10 -5.73
N SER A 35 4.35 -12.42 -6.41
CA SER A 35 5.02 -11.47 -7.31
C SER A 35 5.64 -12.17 -8.51
N LEU A 36 5.68 -11.45 -9.63
CA LEU A 36 6.24 -11.88 -10.90
C LEU A 36 7.12 -10.75 -11.45
N SER A 37 8.28 -11.12 -12.00
CA SER A 37 9.14 -10.20 -12.75
C SER A 37 9.64 -10.92 -14.00
N LEU A 38 9.54 -10.26 -15.15
CA LEU A 38 10.02 -10.74 -16.44
C LEU A 38 10.84 -9.64 -17.11
N ASN A 39 12.02 -9.98 -17.59
CA ASN A 39 12.88 -9.10 -18.35
C ASN A 39 13.29 -9.82 -19.63
N GLY A 40 13.20 -9.14 -20.75
CA GLY A 40 13.52 -9.73 -22.02
C GLY A 40 14.25 -8.79 -22.96
N HIS A 41 15.03 -9.40 -23.86
CA HIS A 41 15.69 -8.72 -24.95
C HIS A 41 15.52 -9.56 -26.23
N ALA A 42 15.04 -8.92 -27.29
CA ALA A 42 14.84 -9.56 -28.58
C ALA A 42 15.17 -8.56 -29.70
N GLY A 43 16.32 -8.73 -30.32
CA GLY A 43 16.81 -7.87 -31.38
C GLY A 43 16.98 -6.43 -30.93
N ARG A 44 16.08 -5.54 -31.36
CA ARG A 44 16.09 -4.12 -31.00
C ARG A 44 15.18 -3.78 -29.82
N TRP A 45 14.48 -4.74 -29.29
CA TRP A 45 13.55 -4.57 -28.17
C TRP A 45 14.17 -5.02 -26.86
N THR A 46 14.02 -4.18 -25.85
CA THR A 46 14.22 -4.57 -24.45
C THR A 46 12.91 -4.29 -23.73
N PHE A 47 12.42 -5.24 -22.96
CA PHE A 47 11.16 -5.08 -22.22
C PHE A 47 11.31 -5.62 -20.79
N ASN A 48 10.52 -5.04 -19.93
CA ASN A 48 10.37 -5.47 -18.55
C ASN A 48 8.88 -5.47 -18.19
N VAL A 49 8.45 -6.48 -17.46
CA VAL A 49 7.11 -6.56 -16.89
C VAL A 49 7.25 -7.10 -15.49
N SER A 50 6.63 -6.42 -14.53
CA SER A 50 6.55 -6.91 -13.16
C SER A 50 5.18 -6.65 -12.57
N GLY A 51 4.79 -7.50 -11.65
CA GLY A 51 3.55 -7.36 -10.91
C GLY A 51 3.66 -8.01 -9.55
N TRP A 52 2.93 -7.48 -8.59
CA TRP A 52 2.85 -8.00 -7.24
C TRP A 52 1.48 -7.72 -6.64
N ALA A 53 1.10 -8.52 -5.68
CA ALA A 53 -0.06 -8.26 -4.85
C ALA A 53 0.25 -8.59 -3.39
N SER A 54 -0.42 -7.90 -2.50
CA SER A 54 -0.51 -8.24 -1.09
C SER A 54 -1.99 -8.34 -0.74
N VAL A 55 -2.44 -9.53 -0.43
CA VAL A 55 -3.83 -9.82 -0.11
C VAL A 55 -3.88 -10.25 1.34
N VAL A 56 -4.46 -9.39 2.19
CA VAL A 56 -4.62 -9.62 3.64
C VAL A 56 -6.12 -9.65 3.95
N PRO A 57 -6.81 -10.81 3.74
CA PRO A 57 -8.24 -10.91 3.95
C PRO A 57 -8.63 -10.78 5.42
N LEU A 58 -7.69 -10.97 6.34
CA LEU A 58 -7.89 -10.83 7.76
C LEU A 58 -6.65 -10.30 8.47
N HIS A 59 -6.84 -9.19 9.19
CA HIS A 59 -5.88 -8.68 10.17
C HIS A 59 -6.65 -8.29 11.44
N VAL A 60 -6.38 -8.98 12.54
CA VAL A 60 -7.04 -8.74 13.83
C VAL A 60 -6.04 -8.13 14.80
N THR A 61 -6.37 -6.96 15.31
CA THR A 61 -5.64 -6.32 16.42
C THR A 61 -6.57 -6.17 17.60
N LYS A 62 -6.14 -6.65 18.77
CA LYS A 62 -6.85 -6.51 20.04
C LYS A 62 -5.97 -5.79 21.02
N THR A 63 -6.53 -4.77 21.68
CA THR A 63 -5.90 -4.06 22.79
C THR A 63 -6.80 -4.10 23.99
N ALA A 64 -6.19 -4.20 25.16
CA ALA A 64 -6.88 -4.06 26.45
C ALA A 64 -6.01 -3.22 27.36
N GLU A 65 -6.64 -2.30 28.06
CA GLU A 65 -6.00 -1.41 29.03
C GLU A 65 -6.79 -1.45 30.33
N HIS A 66 -6.08 -1.54 31.44
CA HIS A 66 -6.61 -1.43 32.78
C HIS A 66 -5.82 -0.37 33.52
N THR A 67 -6.48 0.69 33.97
CA THR A 67 -5.83 1.81 34.67
C THR A 67 -6.53 2.10 35.99
N GLU A 68 -5.76 2.08 37.10
CA GLU A 68 -6.21 2.45 38.41
C GLU A 68 -5.67 3.86 38.78
N TYR A 69 -6.58 4.78 39.04
CA TYR A 69 -6.21 6.14 39.47
C TYR A 69 -6.04 6.18 40.99
N ARG A 70 -4.80 6.41 41.44
CA ARG A 70 -4.47 6.44 42.87
C ARG A 70 -5.18 7.55 43.67
N ALA A 71 -5.48 8.67 43.02
CA ALA A 71 -6.28 9.75 43.58
C ALA A 71 -7.76 9.48 43.29
N GLY A 72 -8.53 9.11 44.31
CA GLY A 72 -9.97 8.89 44.17
C GLY A 72 -10.42 7.46 43.88
N GLY A 73 -9.52 6.52 43.64
CA GLY A 73 -9.85 5.10 43.44
C GLY A 73 -10.68 4.82 42.17
N ALA A 74 -10.62 5.67 41.17
CA ALA A 74 -11.31 5.47 39.93
C ALA A 74 -10.60 4.38 39.06
N LEU A 75 -11.38 3.62 38.32
CA LEU A 75 -10.92 2.54 37.44
C LEU A 75 -11.32 2.83 36.03
N LEU A 76 -10.40 2.61 35.09
CA LEU A 76 -10.63 2.64 33.63
C LEU A 76 -10.30 1.28 33.05
N ASP A 77 -11.29 0.65 32.46
CA ASP A 77 -11.13 -0.56 31.63
C ASP A 77 -11.46 -0.21 30.19
N ALA A 78 -10.48 -0.37 29.29
CA ALA A 78 -10.69 -0.12 27.88
C ALA A 78 -10.30 -1.36 27.07
N SER A 79 -11.06 -1.64 26.05
CA SER A 79 -10.76 -2.70 25.08
C SER A 79 -11.08 -2.24 23.66
N SER A 80 -10.31 -2.73 22.71
CA SER A 80 -10.54 -2.45 21.30
C SER A 80 -10.22 -3.70 20.47
N GLU A 81 -11.05 -3.96 19.47
CA GLU A 81 -10.85 -4.99 18.46
C GLU A 81 -11.03 -4.42 17.07
N MET A 82 -9.96 -4.44 16.28
CA MET A 82 -9.97 -4.10 14.87
C MET A 82 -9.88 -5.38 14.04
N ARG A 83 -10.74 -5.51 13.03
CA ARG A 83 -10.71 -6.60 12.05
C ARG A 83 -10.57 -6.02 10.66
N GLY A 84 -9.33 -5.75 10.28
CA GLY A 84 -8.99 -5.12 9.01
C GLY A 84 -8.89 -6.12 7.85
N ARG A 85 -8.98 -5.55 6.65
CA ARG A 85 -8.63 -6.17 5.37
C ARG A 85 -7.80 -5.17 4.60
N ASP A 86 -6.67 -5.61 4.10
CA ASP A 86 -5.76 -4.79 3.33
C ASP A 86 -5.37 -5.55 2.06
N ASN A 87 -5.78 -5.03 0.91
CA ASN A 87 -5.50 -5.65 -0.38
C ASN A 87 -4.89 -4.59 -1.29
N CYS A 88 -3.61 -4.73 -1.55
CA CYS A 88 -2.92 -3.85 -2.45
C CYS A 88 -2.17 -4.64 -3.53
N GLY A 89 -1.88 -3.98 -4.61
CA GLY A 89 -1.14 -4.56 -5.69
C GLY A 89 -0.74 -3.54 -6.73
N GLY A 90 0.24 -3.90 -7.50
CA GLY A 90 0.74 -3.04 -8.54
C GLY A 90 1.46 -3.81 -9.62
N GLY A 91 1.74 -3.10 -10.68
CA GLY A 91 2.52 -3.63 -11.77
C GLY A 91 3.18 -2.54 -12.58
N ARG A 92 4.21 -2.94 -13.27
CA ARG A 92 5.01 -2.11 -14.15
C ARG A 92 5.21 -2.85 -15.46
N ALA A 93 5.07 -2.15 -16.57
CA ALA A 93 5.44 -2.64 -17.88
C ALA A 93 6.22 -1.57 -18.63
N GLY A 94 7.35 -1.91 -19.17
CA GLY A 94 8.18 -1.02 -19.93
C GLY A 94 8.78 -1.68 -21.16
N ALA A 95 9.03 -0.88 -22.19
CA ALA A 95 9.72 -1.32 -23.38
C ALA A 95 10.64 -0.23 -23.91
N ILE A 96 11.78 -0.63 -24.44
CA ILE A 96 12.73 0.23 -25.15
C ILE A 96 12.91 -0.37 -26.53
N PHE A 97 12.83 0.48 -27.54
CA PHE A 97 13.12 0.13 -28.93
C PHE A 97 14.33 0.93 -29.44
N ASP A 98 15.36 0.24 -29.85
CA ASP A 98 16.52 0.84 -30.49
C ASP A 98 16.24 1.02 -32.00
N ILE A 99 15.83 2.25 -32.37
CA ILE A 99 15.57 2.61 -33.77
C ILE A 99 16.85 2.44 -34.60
N SER A 100 17.98 2.88 -34.01
CA SER A 100 19.33 2.73 -34.57
C SER A 100 20.36 2.70 -33.42
N GLU A 101 21.64 2.59 -33.76
CA GLU A 101 22.71 2.71 -32.75
C GLU A 101 22.72 4.06 -32.03
N ARG A 102 22.16 5.09 -32.67
CA ARG A 102 22.14 6.47 -32.15
C ARG A 102 20.81 6.88 -31.55
N HIS A 103 19.71 6.22 -31.88
CA HIS A 103 18.35 6.61 -31.49
C HIS A 103 17.63 5.48 -30.79
N SER A 104 17.08 5.77 -29.63
CA SER A 104 16.19 4.86 -28.91
C SER A 104 14.99 5.59 -28.35
N ILE A 105 13.86 4.91 -28.35
CA ILE A 105 12.62 5.34 -27.68
C ILE A 105 12.26 4.34 -26.60
N GLY A 106 11.65 4.82 -25.54
CA GLY A 106 11.17 3.95 -24.47
C GLY A 106 9.88 4.49 -23.89
N ALA A 107 9.07 3.57 -23.41
CA ALA A 107 7.90 3.88 -22.62
C ALA A 107 7.80 2.90 -21.45
N GLU A 108 7.35 3.41 -20.31
CA GLU A 108 7.07 2.64 -19.12
C GLU A 108 5.76 3.10 -18.51
N ALA A 109 4.96 2.19 -18.02
CA ALA A 109 3.75 2.48 -17.28
C ALA A 109 3.72 1.70 -15.98
N ASP A 110 3.26 2.35 -14.92
CA ASP A 110 3.07 1.79 -13.59
C ASP A 110 1.61 1.96 -13.17
N PHE A 111 1.10 0.97 -12.47
CA PHE A 111 -0.16 1.10 -11.76
C PHE A 111 -0.05 0.56 -10.34
N TYR A 112 -0.80 1.17 -9.43
CA TYR A 112 -0.94 0.75 -8.05
C TYR A 112 -2.40 0.88 -7.62
N ILE A 113 -2.89 -0.15 -6.96
CA ILE A 113 -4.25 -0.21 -6.42
C ILE A 113 -4.15 -0.60 -4.96
N ASP A 114 -4.88 0.11 -4.12
CA ASP A 114 -5.00 -0.18 -2.70
C ASP A 114 -6.47 -0.15 -2.27
N ARG A 115 -6.85 -1.10 -1.42
CA ARG A 115 -8.19 -1.28 -0.87
C ARG A 115 -8.05 -1.71 0.57
N ASP A 116 -8.18 -0.76 1.47
CA ASP A 116 -8.20 -0.99 2.92
C ASP A 116 -9.63 -0.86 3.48
N ARG A 117 -9.93 -1.67 4.47
CA ARG A 117 -11.09 -1.52 5.33
C ARG A 117 -10.73 -1.97 6.73
N SER A 118 -10.89 -1.07 7.69
CA SER A 118 -10.45 -1.25 9.09
C SER A 118 -11.57 -0.96 10.10
N PRO A 119 -12.62 -1.79 10.15
CA PRO A 119 -13.63 -1.68 11.19
C PRO A 119 -13.00 -1.91 12.56
N ASN A 120 -13.28 -1.00 13.47
CA ASN A 120 -12.82 -1.04 14.86
C ASN A 120 -14.00 -0.94 15.81
N ARG A 121 -14.06 -1.83 16.79
CA ARG A 121 -15.01 -1.78 17.88
C ARG A 121 -14.26 -1.56 19.16
N SER A 122 -14.63 -0.54 19.93
CA SER A 122 -14.04 -0.26 21.24
C SER A 122 -15.09 -0.11 22.32
N SER A 123 -14.72 -0.45 23.55
CA SER A 123 -15.50 -0.28 24.75
C SER A 123 -14.61 0.29 25.86
N THR A 124 -15.11 1.29 26.57
CA THR A 124 -14.43 1.91 27.69
C THR A 124 -15.40 2.00 28.86
N ASP A 125 -15.06 1.38 29.99
CA ASP A 125 -15.75 1.45 31.24
C ASP A 125 -14.96 2.33 32.22
N PHE A 126 -15.56 3.42 32.65
CA PHE A 126 -14.99 4.28 33.69
C PHE A 126 -15.84 4.18 34.92
N ARG A 127 -15.25 3.76 36.04
CA ARG A 127 -15.89 3.62 37.36
C ARG A 127 -15.27 4.60 38.34
N GLU A 128 -16.10 5.41 38.94
CA GLU A 128 -15.73 6.31 40.02
C GLU A 128 -16.76 6.18 41.13
N ALA A 129 -16.35 5.68 42.31
CA ALA A 129 -17.23 5.29 43.39
C ALA A 129 -18.35 4.34 42.88
N GLU A 130 -19.62 4.71 43.05
CA GLU A 130 -20.78 3.95 42.60
C GLU A 130 -21.21 4.30 41.18
N ARG A 131 -20.52 5.21 40.50
CA ARG A 131 -20.88 5.69 39.16
C ARG A 131 -20.09 4.92 38.09
N LEU A 132 -20.83 4.28 37.19
CA LEU A 132 -20.28 3.66 35.96
C LEU A 132 -20.67 4.50 34.76
N THR A 133 -19.68 4.85 33.94
CA THR A 133 -19.86 5.40 32.61
C THR A 133 -19.28 4.41 31.61
N ARG A 134 -20.11 3.96 30.66
CA ARG A 134 -19.69 3.07 29.57
C ARG A 134 -19.78 3.79 28.26
N ASN A 135 -18.72 3.75 27.49
CA ASN A 135 -18.68 4.22 26.11
C ASN A 135 -18.38 3.04 25.19
N GLU A 136 -19.22 2.83 24.20
CA GLU A 136 -19.01 1.86 23.14
C GLU A 136 -18.91 2.62 21.81
N SER A 137 -17.90 2.34 21.02
CA SER A 137 -17.80 2.91 19.69
C SER A 137 -17.58 1.85 18.62
N LEU A 138 -18.19 2.11 17.48
CA LEU A 138 -17.99 1.37 16.24
C LEU A 138 -17.49 2.36 15.20
N TYR A 139 -16.36 2.08 14.63
CA TYR A 139 -15.71 2.86 13.59
C TYR A 139 -15.50 1.97 12.37
N ASP A 140 -15.89 2.39 11.19
CA ASP A 140 -15.67 1.67 9.94
C ASP A 140 -14.94 2.59 8.95
N GLY A 141 -13.62 2.51 8.96
CA GLY A 141 -12.76 3.22 8.03
C GLY A 141 -12.53 2.43 6.75
N SER A 142 -12.59 3.11 5.61
CA SER A 142 -12.23 2.53 4.33
C SER A 142 -11.37 3.48 3.51
N GLU A 143 -10.40 2.92 2.82
CA GLU A 143 -9.55 3.68 1.90
C GLU A 143 -9.45 2.97 0.55
N ARG A 144 -9.43 3.76 -0.52
CA ARG A 144 -9.21 3.29 -1.89
C ARG A 144 -8.25 4.23 -2.58
N VAL A 145 -7.12 3.68 -3.01
CA VAL A 145 -6.12 4.41 -3.79
C VAL A 145 -5.97 3.76 -5.15
N ASN A 146 -5.94 4.56 -6.20
CA ASN A 146 -5.55 4.13 -7.54
C ASN A 146 -4.52 5.12 -8.05
N THR A 147 -3.35 4.64 -8.37
CA THR A 147 -2.28 5.43 -8.97
C THR A 147 -1.93 4.84 -10.31
N PHE A 148 -1.77 5.69 -11.29
CA PHE A 148 -1.24 5.35 -12.61
C PHE A 148 -0.17 6.37 -12.96
N SER A 149 0.97 5.91 -13.46
CA SER A 149 1.98 6.76 -14.06
C SER A 149 2.49 6.17 -15.37
N ALA A 150 2.91 7.05 -16.27
CA ALA A 150 3.51 6.67 -17.53
C ALA A 150 4.65 7.63 -17.85
N THR A 151 5.77 7.10 -18.27
CA THR A 151 6.95 7.83 -18.69
C THR A 151 7.27 7.45 -20.14
N PHE A 152 7.49 8.46 -20.95
CA PHE A 152 8.03 8.31 -22.30
C PHE A 152 9.43 8.91 -22.33
N ASN A 153 10.37 8.26 -23.02
CA ASN A 153 11.70 8.80 -23.21
C ASN A 153 12.19 8.59 -24.66
N TYR A 154 12.98 9.57 -25.12
CA TYR A 154 13.71 9.50 -26.36
C TYR A 154 15.15 9.87 -26.10
N ILE A 155 16.08 9.09 -26.63
CA ILE A 155 17.53 9.30 -26.50
C ILE A 155 18.16 9.37 -27.88
N TRP A 156 18.87 10.45 -28.12
CA TRP A 156 19.71 10.64 -29.30
C TRP A 156 21.18 10.79 -28.89
N ARG A 157 22.00 9.84 -29.31
CA ARG A 157 23.47 9.91 -29.18
C ARG A 157 24.03 10.65 -30.36
N ILE A 158 24.44 11.92 -30.17
CA ILE A 158 24.84 12.86 -31.24
C ILE A 158 26.17 12.45 -31.82
N ASP A 159 27.10 12.10 -30.96
CA ASP A 159 28.50 11.76 -31.33
C ASP A 159 29.03 10.56 -30.54
N THR A 160 30.26 10.14 -30.88
CA THR A 160 30.98 9.07 -30.20
C THR A 160 31.70 9.54 -28.94
N LEU A 161 31.80 10.86 -28.71
CA LEU A 161 32.44 11.48 -27.55
C LEU A 161 31.53 11.55 -26.32
N GLY A 162 30.27 11.18 -26.48
CA GLY A 162 29.30 11.07 -25.37
C GLY A 162 28.23 12.16 -25.34
N SER A 163 28.15 13.03 -26.35
CA SER A 163 27.07 14.01 -26.46
C SER A 163 25.73 13.32 -26.68
N THR A 164 24.76 13.63 -25.83
CA THR A 164 23.46 12.95 -25.84
C THR A 164 22.36 13.97 -25.58
N LEU A 165 21.32 13.96 -26.41
CA LEU A 165 20.04 14.62 -26.16
C LEU A 165 19.06 13.58 -25.57
N LYS A 166 18.44 13.93 -24.44
CA LYS A 166 17.38 13.14 -23.83
C LYS A 166 16.12 13.99 -23.71
N VAL A 167 15.01 13.46 -24.17
CA VAL A 167 13.67 14.05 -24.01
C VAL A 167 12.87 13.08 -23.18
N MET A 168 12.23 13.59 -22.14
CA MET A 168 11.36 12.82 -21.24
C MET A 168 10.01 13.52 -21.11
N ALA A 169 8.97 12.74 -21.04
CA ALA A 169 7.61 13.18 -20.72
C ALA A 169 6.99 12.22 -19.71
N ASP A 170 6.48 12.77 -18.63
CA ASP A 170 5.88 12.02 -17.54
C ASP A 170 4.41 12.42 -17.36
N TYR A 171 3.58 11.42 -17.11
CA TYR A 171 2.19 11.58 -16.72
C TYR A 171 1.94 10.81 -15.43
N SER A 172 1.24 11.42 -14.48
CA SER A 172 0.83 10.74 -13.26
C SER A 172 -0.59 11.15 -12.87
N ARG A 173 -1.35 10.16 -12.44
CA ARG A 173 -2.69 10.34 -11.89
C ARG A 173 -2.83 9.55 -10.60
N ASN A 174 -3.22 10.23 -9.53
CA ASN A 174 -3.57 9.63 -8.25
C ASN A 174 -5.04 9.94 -7.94
N ASN A 175 -5.79 8.90 -7.57
CA ASN A 175 -7.17 9.02 -7.11
C ASN A 175 -7.29 8.31 -5.77
N ARG A 176 -7.54 9.07 -4.72
CA ARG A 176 -7.71 8.58 -3.35
C ARG A 176 -9.12 8.89 -2.89
N ARG A 177 -9.79 7.90 -2.33
CA ARG A 177 -11.08 8.02 -1.68
C ARG A 177 -10.97 7.47 -0.27
N HIS A 178 -11.45 8.24 0.68
CA HIS A 178 -11.51 7.89 2.09
C HIS A 178 -12.96 7.94 2.53
N GLY A 179 -13.41 6.92 3.23
CA GLY A 179 -14.73 6.84 3.84
C GLY A 179 -14.59 6.51 5.32
N ASN A 180 -15.43 7.10 6.14
CA ASN A 180 -15.31 7.02 7.58
C ASN A 180 -16.68 7.12 8.24
N ASP A 181 -17.21 6.02 8.72
CA ASP A 181 -18.46 5.97 9.46
C ASP A 181 -18.17 5.67 10.92
N SER A 182 -18.72 6.47 11.84
CA SER A 182 -18.56 6.20 13.25
C SER A 182 -19.88 6.31 14.03
N PHE A 183 -20.06 5.39 14.96
CA PHE A 183 -21.18 5.36 15.90
C PHE A 183 -20.63 5.28 17.32
N VAL A 184 -21.13 6.14 18.19
CA VAL A 184 -20.76 6.16 19.62
C VAL A 184 -22.01 6.06 20.47
N ARG A 185 -22.02 5.12 21.39
CA ARG A 185 -23.02 4.97 22.44
C ARG A 185 -22.39 5.26 23.80
N SER A 186 -22.95 6.21 24.53
CA SER A 186 -22.53 6.54 25.89
C SER A 186 -23.66 6.21 26.86
N THR A 187 -23.37 5.45 27.90
CA THR A 187 -24.30 5.11 28.97
C THR A 187 -23.74 5.59 30.30
N ALA A 188 -24.46 6.47 30.99
CA ALA A 188 -24.11 6.95 32.29
C ALA A 188 -25.35 7.06 33.18
N ALA A 189 -25.33 6.51 34.41
CA ALA A 189 -26.43 6.52 35.35
C ALA A 189 -27.77 6.07 34.76
N GLY A 190 -27.75 5.05 33.87
CA GLY A 190 -28.95 4.55 33.21
C GLY A 190 -29.45 5.37 32.00
N ILE A 191 -28.77 6.49 31.68
CA ILE A 191 -29.10 7.32 30.53
C ILE A 191 -28.21 6.89 29.35
N VAL A 192 -28.83 6.59 28.22
CA VAL A 192 -28.14 6.23 26.96
C VAL A 192 -28.18 7.39 26.00
N ARG A 193 -27.05 7.71 25.39
CA ARG A 193 -26.90 8.71 24.31
C ARG A 193 -26.19 8.08 23.14
N ASP A 194 -26.77 8.18 21.96
CA ASP A 194 -26.20 7.70 20.71
C ASP A 194 -25.82 8.89 19.82
N SER A 195 -24.68 8.78 19.14
CA SER A 195 -24.18 9.77 18.18
C SER A 195 -23.62 9.03 16.96
N THR A 196 -23.93 9.52 15.77
CA THR A 196 -23.40 8.99 14.49
C THR A 196 -22.66 10.12 13.78
N TYR A 197 -21.54 9.80 13.18
CA TYR A 197 -20.68 10.73 12.42
C TYR A 197 -20.29 10.04 11.11
N ASP A 198 -20.42 10.76 9.98
CA ASP A 198 -20.03 10.35 8.62
C ASP A 198 -18.79 11.13 8.16
#